data_840afe95abe5884833a333d282d7f333
#
_entry.id   840afe95abe5884833a333d282d7f333
#
_cell.length_a   1.000
_cell.length_b   1.000
_cell.length_c   1.000
_cell.angle_alpha   90.00
_cell.angle_beta   90.00
_cell.angle_gamma   90.00
#
_symmetry.space_group_name_H-M   'P 1'
#
loop_
_entity.id
_entity.type
_entity.pdbx_description
1 polymer ?
#
loop_
_entity_poly.entity_id
_entity_poly.type
_entity_poly.pdbx_seq_one_letter_code
_entity_poly.pdbx_strand_id
1 'polypeptide(L)'
;PAEFSRIRRIEVEPARRRLEGVSITVAGDVTNPLTGPHGAAAVFGPQKGLTGPEITGIDGEMMRLAAVLGLSHWACRPGTGAAGGTAFALAAVLGAELAIGIDHLARVVGLRERLEEADLLLTGEGAVDGQSLDGKAVSGVLRLACECGVPSIVFAGRVRVDAEAQQHLRDLGAQDIIQISDPSEALETSLRQGPGHLRRAVADTVRYCSAGGDRLESHSE
;
A
#
# COMPACT_ATOMS: atom_id res chain seq x y z
N PRO A 1 -23.57 -6.39 4.90
CA PRO A 1 -24.27 -5.66 3.82
C PRO A 1 -25.72 -6.12 3.62
N ALA A 2 -26.05 -7.38 3.92
CA ALA A 2 -27.41 -7.93 3.70
C ALA A 2 -28.56 -7.11 4.30
N GLU A 3 -28.29 -6.30 5.32
CA GLU A 3 -29.28 -5.45 5.99
C GLU A 3 -29.31 -4.00 5.47
N PHE A 4 -28.42 -3.61 4.54
CA PHE A 4 -28.39 -2.23 4.02
C PHE A 4 -29.71 -1.85 3.32
N SER A 5 -30.36 -2.80 2.66
CA SER A 5 -31.67 -2.61 2.01
C SER A 5 -32.77 -2.08 2.95
N ARG A 6 -32.63 -2.30 4.25
CA ARG A 6 -33.59 -1.88 5.28
C ARG A 6 -33.39 -0.45 5.77
N ILE A 7 -32.18 0.11 5.56
CA ILE A 7 -31.87 1.47 6.02
C ILE A 7 -32.67 2.50 5.18
N ARG A 8 -33.42 3.36 5.85
CA ARG A 8 -34.22 4.44 5.22
C ARG A 8 -33.70 5.82 5.60
N ARG A 9 -33.04 5.94 6.73
CA ARG A 9 -32.52 7.20 7.26
C ARG A 9 -31.26 6.93 8.07
N ILE A 10 -30.30 7.84 7.98
CA ILE A 10 -29.06 7.82 8.76
C ILE A 10 -28.91 9.17 9.45
N GLU A 11 -28.73 9.18 10.76
CA GLU A 11 -28.48 10.39 11.54
C GLU A 11 -26.99 10.55 11.77
N VAL A 12 -26.39 11.52 11.11
CA VAL A 12 -24.92 11.75 11.13
C VAL A 12 -24.52 12.88 12.09
N GLU A 13 -25.43 13.80 12.38
CA GLU A 13 -25.12 14.98 13.19
C GLU A 13 -24.60 14.70 14.61
N PRO A 14 -25.10 13.67 15.35
CA PRO A 14 -24.52 13.35 16.65
C PRO A 14 -23.06 12.93 16.56
N ALA A 15 -22.66 12.22 15.51
CA ALA A 15 -21.28 11.82 15.28
C ALA A 15 -20.41 13.03 14.88
N ARG A 16 -20.90 13.88 13.99
CA ARG A 16 -20.19 15.11 13.57
C ARG A 16 -19.91 16.04 14.74
N ARG A 17 -20.90 16.27 15.61
CA ARG A 17 -20.70 17.10 16.80
C ARG A 17 -19.64 16.56 17.74
N ARG A 18 -19.57 15.22 17.92
CA ARG A 18 -18.54 14.60 18.75
C ARG A 18 -17.13 14.70 18.17
N LEU A 19 -17.04 14.87 16.87
CA LEU A 19 -15.78 15.00 16.13
C LEU A 19 -15.45 16.44 15.77
N GLU A 20 -16.21 17.41 16.28
CA GLU A 20 -15.93 18.82 16.08
C GLU A 20 -14.53 19.17 16.61
N GLY A 21 -13.69 19.78 15.77
CA GLY A 21 -12.30 20.08 16.08
C GLY A 21 -11.33 18.88 15.97
N VAL A 22 -11.80 17.69 15.58
CA VAL A 22 -10.95 16.52 15.33
C VAL A 22 -10.63 16.42 13.84
N SER A 23 -9.34 16.45 13.50
CA SER A 23 -8.87 16.13 12.15
C SER A 23 -8.73 14.62 11.98
N ILE A 24 -9.35 14.08 10.94
CA ILE A 24 -9.30 12.65 10.62
C ILE A 24 -8.65 12.49 9.26
N THR A 25 -7.62 11.65 9.16
CA THR A 25 -7.01 11.26 7.90
C THR A 25 -7.15 9.75 7.72
N VAL A 26 -7.64 9.32 6.57
CA VAL A 26 -7.70 7.92 6.16
C VAL A 26 -6.50 7.65 5.26
N ALA A 27 -5.50 7.00 5.80
CA ALA A 27 -4.33 6.55 5.06
C ALA A 27 -4.66 5.21 4.39
N GLY A 28 -4.68 5.16 3.06
CA GLY A 28 -5.05 3.97 2.29
C GLY A 28 -4.15 3.77 1.08
N ASP A 29 -3.90 2.49 0.76
CA ASP A 29 -3.03 2.10 -0.36
C ASP A 29 -3.85 1.61 -1.58
N VAL A 30 -5.16 1.83 -1.57
CA VAL A 30 -6.04 1.45 -2.68
C VAL A 30 -6.77 2.66 -3.24
N THR A 31 -6.89 2.70 -4.55
CA THR A 31 -7.59 3.76 -5.28
C THR A 31 -9.02 3.37 -5.66
N ASN A 32 -9.45 2.14 -5.32
CA ASN A 32 -10.76 1.62 -5.66
C ASN A 32 -11.89 2.52 -5.14
N PRO A 33 -12.89 2.86 -5.98
CA PRO A 33 -14.09 3.56 -5.53
C PRO A 33 -14.98 2.65 -4.67
N LEU A 34 -16.01 3.22 -4.06
CA LEU A 34 -16.98 2.46 -3.28
C LEU A 34 -17.70 1.43 -4.14
N THR A 35 -18.17 1.83 -5.33
CA THR A 35 -19.04 1.04 -6.22
C THR A 35 -18.53 1.02 -7.66
N GLY A 36 -19.12 0.13 -8.47
CA GLY A 36 -18.83 -0.03 -9.88
C GLY A 36 -17.87 -1.18 -10.20
N PRO A 37 -17.43 -1.32 -11.47
CA PRO A 37 -16.63 -2.47 -11.92
C PRO A 37 -15.26 -2.60 -11.20
N HIS A 38 -14.73 -1.50 -10.69
CA HIS A 38 -13.51 -1.45 -9.88
C HIS A 38 -13.81 -1.12 -8.41
N GLY A 39 -15.07 -1.22 -7.99
CA GLY A 39 -15.52 -0.91 -6.65
C GLY A 39 -15.13 -1.96 -5.60
N ALA A 40 -15.37 -1.62 -4.35
CA ALA A 40 -14.99 -2.45 -3.20
C ALA A 40 -15.53 -3.88 -3.28
N ALA A 41 -16.81 -4.05 -3.66
CA ALA A 41 -17.42 -5.37 -3.78
C ALA A 41 -16.84 -6.17 -4.94
N ALA A 42 -16.63 -5.55 -6.10
CA ALA A 42 -16.12 -6.20 -7.30
C ALA A 42 -14.67 -6.70 -7.11
N VAL A 43 -13.80 -5.87 -6.53
CA VAL A 43 -12.37 -6.17 -6.42
C VAL A 43 -12.06 -7.04 -5.20
N PHE A 44 -12.65 -6.74 -4.04
CA PHE A 44 -12.30 -7.42 -2.79
C PHE A 44 -13.33 -8.49 -2.36
N GLY A 45 -14.45 -8.59 -3.06
CA GLY A 45 -15.50 -9.57 -2.79
C GLY A 45 -15.07 -11.02 -3.04
N PRO A 46 -14.46 -11.36 -4.19
CA PRO A 46 -14.07 -12.72 -4.53
C PRO A 46 -13.18 -13.37 -3.48
N GLN A 47 -12.15 -12.69 -2.99
CA GLN A 47 -11.25 -13.20 -1.95
C GLN A 47 -11.92 -13.41 -0.58
N LYS A 48 -13.12 -12.83 -0.39
CA LYS A 48 -13.97 -13.01 0.79
C LYS A 48 -15.09 -14.03 0.57
N GLY A 49 -15.04 -14.76 -0.56
CA GLY A 49 -15.96 -15.83 -0.89
C GLY A 49 -17.28 -15.39 -1.52
N LEU A 50 -17.39 -14.13 -1.99
CA LEU A 50 -18.60 -13.65 -2.65
C LEU A 50 -18.70 -14.18 -4.08
N THR A 51 -19.91 -14.60 -4.47
CA THR A 51 -20.27 -14.98 -5.84
C THR A 51 -20.62 -13.75 -6.69
N GLY A 52 -20.63 -13.89 -8.03
CA GLY A 52 -20.98 -12.79 -8.94
C GLY A 52 -22.30 -12.09 -8.63
N PRO A 53 -23.42 -12.83 -8.42
CA PRO A 53 -24.70 -12.24 -8.03
C PRO A 53 -24.65 -11.48 -6.70
N GLU A 54 -23.93 -12.01 -5.71
CA GLU A 54 -23.75 -11.34 -4.41
C GLU A 54 -22.94 -10.06 -4.53
N ILE A 55 -21.89 -10.06 -5.35
CA ILE A 55 -21.08 -8.86 -5.65
C ILE A 55 -21.96 -7.77 -6.22
N THR A 56 -22.76 -8.09 -7.24
CA THR A 56 -23.70 -7.13 -7.87
C THR A 56 -24.73 -6.61 -6.86
N GLY A 57 -25.27 -7.50 -6.02
CA GLY A 57 -26.22 -7.12 -4.97
C GLY A 57 -25.62 -6.17 -3.94
N ILE A 58 -24.41 -6.47 -3.45
CA ILE A 58 -23.70 -5.64 -2.46
C ILE A 58 -23.33 -4.28 -3.06
N ASP A 59 -22.85 -4.25 -4.31
CA ASP A 59 -22.50 -3.01 -5.00
C ASP A 59 -23.73 -2.08 -5.11
N GLY A 60 -24.87 -2.63 -5.54
CA GLY A 60 -26.13 -1.91 -5.59
C GLY A 60 -26.59 -1.39 -4.23
N GLU A 61 -26.45 -2.16 -3.16
CA GLU A 61 -26.80 -1.74 -1.80
C GLU A 61 -25.86 -0.64 -1.26
N MET A 62 -24.58 -0.67 -1.61
CA MET A 62 -23.63 0.40 -1.27
C MET A 62 -24.00 1.71 -2.00
N MET A 63 -24.32 1.64 -3.28
CA MET A 63 -24.78 2.81 -4.04
C MET A 63 -26.08 3.38 -3.47
N ARG A 64 -27.04 2.51 -3.11
CA ARG A 64 -28.29 2.93 -2.47
C ARG A 64 -28.03 3.61 -1.13
N LEU A 65 -27.12 3.10 -0.31
CA LEU A 65 -26.71 3.72 0.95
C LEU A 65 -26.14 5.12 0.73
N ALA A 66 -25.26 5.28 -0.25
CA ALA A 66 -24.72 6.57 -0.65
C ALA A 66 -25.83 7.54 -1.11
N ALA A 67 -26.86 7.04 -1.80
CA ALA A 67 -28.03 7.84 -2.21
C ALA A 67 -28.89 8.27 -1.01
N VAL A 68 -29.14 7.39 -0.03
CA VAL A 68 -29.88 7.73 1.20
C VAL A 68 -29.17 8.84 1.98
N LEU A 69 -27.85 8.89 1.91
CA LEU A 69 -27.02 9.94 2.53
C LEU A 69 -26.96 11.23 1.67
N GLY A 70 -27.43 11.23 0.43
CA GLY A 70 -27.28 12.34 -0.52
C GLY A 70 -25.82 12.47 -1.05
N LEU A 71 -25.04 11.40 -0.95
CA LEU A 71 -23.58 11.39 -1.20
C LEU A 71 -23.20 10.48 -2.38
N SER A 72 -24.10 10.23 -3.34
CA SER A 72 -23.86 9.36 -4.50
C SER A 72 -22.61 9.76 -5.30
N HIS A 73 -22.31 11.06 -5.39
CA HIS A 73 -21.13 11.57 -6.08
C HIS A 73 -19.79 11.16 -5.42
N TRP A 74 -19.82 10.76 -4.16
CA TRP A 74 -18.64 10.22 -3.47
C TRP A 74 -18.39 8.75 -3.82
N ALA A 75 -19.43 8.00 -4.21
CA ALA A 75 -19.30 6.57 -4.46
C ALA A 75 -18.32 6.20 -5.59
N CYS A 76 -18.06 7.13 -6.52
CA CYS A 76 -17.12 6.96 -7.63
C CYS A 76 -15.74 7.57 -7.36
N ARG A 77 -15.51 8.19 -6.20
CA ARG A 77 -14.20 8.81 -5.90
C ARG A 77 -13.16 7.76 -5.59
N PRO A 78 -11.91 7.94 -6.10
CA PRO A 78 -10.80 7.06 -5.75
C PRO A 78 -10.61 6.93 -4.24
N GLY A 79 -10.30 5.72 -3.76
CA GLY A 79 -10.01 5.43 -2.37
C GLY A 79 -11.24 5.21 -1.47
N THR A 80 -12.44 5.58 -1.91
CA THR A 80 -13.65 5.45 -1.07
C THR A 80 -14.06 4.00 -0.82
N GLY A 81 -13.61 3.06 -1.65
CA GLY A 81 -13.83 1.61 -1.48
C GLY A 81 -12.91 0.96 -0.45
N ALA A 82 -11.89 1.65 0.05
CA ALA A 82 -10.96 1.11 1.01
C ALA A 82 -11.69 0.56 2.26
N ALA A 83 -11.19 -0.58 2.76
CA ALA A 83 -11.77 -1.31 3.88
C ALA A 83 -13.28 -1.60 3.71
N GLY A 84 -13.70 -1.94 2.46
CA GLY A 84 -15.10 -2.29 2.17
C GLY A 84 -16.07 -1.11 2.31
N GLY A 85 -15.62 0.12 2.07
CA GLY A 85 -16.42 1.35 2.15
C GLY A 85 -16.31 2.10 3.48
N THR A 86 -15.47 1.64 4.42
CA THR A 86 -15.18 2.41 5.64
C THR A 86 -14.62 3.78 5.30
N ALA A 87 -13.72 3.87 4.30
CA ALA A 87 -13.14 5.12 3.83
C ALA A 87 -14.21 6.09 3.29
N PHE A 88 -15.22 5.58 2.56
CA PHE A 88 -16.38 6.37 2.15
C PHE A 88 -17.10 6.99 3.35
N ALA A 89 -17.40 6.19 4.38
CA ALA A 89 -18.10 6.67 5.55
C ALA A 89 -17.29 7.74 6.30
N LEU A 90 -15.99 7.53 6.48
CA LEU A 90 -15.12 8.50 7.15
C LEU A 90 -14.96 9.79 6.33
N ALA A 91 -14.73 9.69 5.03
CA ALA A 91 -14.49 10.86 4.18
C ALA A 91 -15.78 11.61 3.83
N ALA A 92 -16.77 10.91 3.26
CA ALA A 92 -17.98 11.55 2.75
C ALA A 92 -18.96 11.96 3.86
N VAL A 93 -19.02 11.22 4.96
CA VAL A 93 -19.97 11.47 6.05
C VAL A 93 -19.31 12.30 7.17
N LEU A 94 -18.08 12.00 7.55
CA LEU A 94 -17.42 12.63 8.69
C LEU A 94 -16.35 13.66 8.29
N GLY A 95 -16.12 13.87 6.98
CA GLY A 95 -15.21 14.89 6.50
C GLY A 95 -13.72 14.54 6.61
N ALA A 96 -13.38 13.25 6.72
CA ALA A 96 -12.00 12.82 6.75
C ALA A 96 -11.29 13.08 5.41
N GLU A 97 -10.01 13.43 5.47
CA GLU A 97 -9.12 13.48 4.31
C GLU A 97 -8.73 12.07 3.88
N LEU A 98 -8.77 11.79 2.56
CA LEU A 98 -8.20 10.56 2.00
C LEU A 98 -6.76 10.86 1.57
N ALA A 99 -5.81 10.12 2.09
CA ALA A 99 -4.39 10.26 1.78
C ALA A 99 -3.79 8.93 1.33
N ILE A 100 -2.77 9.00 0.46
CA ILE A 100 -1.95 7.84 0.11
C ILE A 100 -1.20 7.41 1.38
N GLY A 101 -1.31 6.14 1.74
CA GLY A 101 -0.84 5.62 3.03
C GLY A 101 0.62 5.91 3.29
N ILE A 102 1.50 5.57 2.33
CA ILE A 102 2.94 5.79 2.48
C ILE A 102 3.31 7.29 2.56
N ASP A 103 2.69 8.15 1.75
CA ASP A 103 2.98 9.58 1.76
C ASP A 103 2.58 10.24 3.09
N HIS A 104 1.43 9.81 3.64
CA HIS A 104 0.97 10.28 4.93
C HIS A 104 1.90 9.81 6.06
N LEU A 105 2.23 8.53 6.09
CA LEU A 105 3.13 7.96 7.10
C LEU A 105 4.51 8.58 7.03
N ALA A 106 5.08 8.75 5.84
CA ALA A 106 6.38 9.39 5.64
C ALA A 106 6.42 10.79 6.24
N ARG A 107 5.35 11.56 6.06
CA ARG A 107 5.21 12.91 6.65
C ARG A 107 5.12 12.85 8.18
N VAL A 108 4.29 11.94 8.71
CA VAL A 108 4.09 11.80 10.17
C VAL A 108 5.37 11.40 10.90
N VAL A 109 6.20 10.54 10.29
CA VAL A 109 7.46 10.10 10.92
C VAL A 109 8.67 10.98 10.58
N GLY A 110 8.48 12.03 9.78
CA GLY A 110 9.58 12.91 9.34
C GLY A 110 10.60 12.15 8.49
N LEU A 111 10.12 11.31 7.53
CA LEU A 111 11.03 10.47 6.74
C LEU A 111 11.89 11.29 5.79
N ARG A 112 11.36 12.38 5.20
CA ARG A 112 12.11 13.25 4.30
C ARG A 112 13.33 13.86 4.99
N GLU A 113 13.12 14.43 6.17
CA GLU A 113 14.17 15.05 6.97
C GLU A 113 15.28 14.05 7.33
N ARG A 114 14.90 12.81 7.61
CA ARG A 114 15.86 11.74 7.89
C ARG A 114 16.61 11.29 6.64
N LEU A 115 15.96 11.29 5.49
CA LEU A 115 16.61 10.95 4.22
C LEU A 115 17.62 12.02 3.80
N GLU A 116 17.33 13.30 4.01
CA GLU A 116 18.24 14.39 3.70
C GLU A 116 19.58 14.32 4.50
N GLU A 117 19.59 13.59 5.62
CA GLU A 117 20.78 13.34 6.44
C GLU A 117 21.39 11.94 6.21
N ALA A 118 20.83 11.14 5.30
CA ALA A 118 21.25 9.75 5.09
C ALA A 118 22.15 9.60 3.86
N ASP A 119 23.16 8.77 3.96
CA ASP A 119 24.02 8.37 2.84
C ASP A 119 23.45 7.22 2.03
N LEU A 120 22.58 6.40 2.63
CA LEU A 120 22.02 5.19 2.02
C LEU A 120 20.69 4.83 2.68
N LEU A 121 19.69 4.49 1.85
CA LEU A 121 18.45 3.89 2.31
C LEU A 121 18.47 2.37 2.12
N LEU A 122 18.20 1.63 3.19
CA LEU A 122 17.92 0.21 3.15
C LEU A 122 16.44 -0.01 3.43
N THR A 123 15.73 -0.60 2.49
CA THR A 123 14.29 -0.92 2.63
C THR A 123 14.03 -2.35 2.21
N GLY A 124 12.82 -2.86 2.43
CA GLY A 124 12.49 -4.21 1.97
C GLY A 124 11.08 -4.65 2.29
N GLU A 125 10.74 -5.81 1.73
CA GLU A 125 9.46 -6.46 1.94
C GLU A 125 9.56 -7.98 1.82
N GLY A 126 8.49 -8.70 2.21
CA GLY A 126 8.47 -10.17 2.16
C GLY A 126 8.57 -10.74 0.75
N ALA A 127 7.95 -10.09 -0.23
CA ALA A 127 8.07 -10.43 -1.64
C ALA A 127 7.91 -9.19 -2.50
N VAL A 128 8.84 -8.97 -3.43
CA VAL A 128 8.70 -7.99 -4.50
C VAL A 128 7.98 -8.68 -5.66
N ASP A 129 6.79 -8.21 -5.97
CA ASP A 129 5.94 -8.70 -7.07
C ASP A 129 5.30 -7.51 -7.83
N GLY A 130 4.49 -7.79 -8.86
CA GLY A 130 3.84 -6.75 -9.65
C GLY A 130 2.98 -5.77 -8.84
N GLN A 131 2.52 -6.15 -7.64
CA GLN A 131 1.77 -5.26 -6.76
C GLN A 131 2.68 -4.31 -5.96
N SER A 132 3.97 -4.62 -5.82
CA SER A 132 4.95 -3.75 -5.15
C SER A 132 5.21 -2.46 -5.93
N LEU A 133 4.79 -2.41 -7.22
CA LEU A 133 4.95 -1.27 -8.11
C LEU A 133 3.86 -0.19 -7.94
N ASP A 134 2.68 -0.58 -7.47
CA ASP A 134 1.48 0.26 -7.46
C ASP A 134 1.33 1.09 -6.16
N GLY A 135 2.27 1.99 -5.88
CA GLY A 135 2.10 2.98 -4.80
C GLY A 135 2.15 2.44 -3.38
N LYS A 136 2.71 1.24 -3.19
CA LYS A 136 2.90 0.61 -1.87
C LYS A 136 4.14 1.14 -1.15
N ALA A 137 4.38 0.65 0.06
CA ALA A 137 5.40 1.17 0.95
C ALA A 137 6.79 1.27 0.30
N VAL A 138 7.25 0.23 -0.39
CA VAL A 138 8.60 0.22 -1.00
C VAL A 138 8.71 1.27 -2.11
N SER A 139 7.79 1.29 -3.09
CA SER A 139 7.83 2.26 -4.19
C SER A 139 7.70 3.70 -3.70
N GLY A 140 6.86 3.97 -2.69
CA GLY A 140 6.73 5.29 -2.11
C GLY A 140 7.99 5.76 -1.38
N VAL A 141 8.64 4.86 -0.63
CA VAL A 141 9.90 5.15 0.06
C VAL A 141 11.03 5.37 -0.93
N LEU A 142 11.15 4.54 -1.99
CA LEU A 142 12.14 4.70 -3.06
C LEU A 142 12.00 6.05 -3.76
N ARG A 143 10.77 6.42 -4.15
CA ARG A 143 10.50 7.71 -4.78
C ARG A 143 10.95 8.87 -3.89
N LEU A 144 10.63 8.82 -2.59
CA LEU A 144 11.02 9.86 -1.66
C LEU A 144 12.54 9.94 -1.48
N ALA A 145 13.23 8.80 -1.41
CA ALA A 145 14.69 8.75 -1.35
C ALA A 145 15.33 9.29 -2.63
N CYS A 146 14.78 8.95 -3.80
CA CYS A 146 15.23 9.48 -5.09
C CYS A 146 15.07 11.01 -5.15
N GLU A 147 13.95 11.57 -4.67
CA GLU A 147 13.74 13.02 -4.56
C GLU A 147 14.77 13.70 -3.65
N CYS A 148 15.23 13.00 -2.60
CA CYS A 148 16.28 13.49 -1.70
C CYS A 148 17.71 13.19 -2.20
N GLY A 149 17.87 12.51 -3.34
CA GLY A 149 19.19 12.13 -3.88
C GLY A 149 19.87 10.99 -3.12
N VAL A 150 19.12 10.22 -2.32
CA VAL A 150 19.66 9.14 -1.48
C VAL A 150 19.60 7.81 -2.23
N PRO A 151 20.75 7.13 -2.43
CA PRO A 151 20.80 5.81 -3.02
C PRO A 151 20.02 4.80 -2.17
N SER A 152 19.35 3.85 -2.82
CA SER A 152 18.45 2.93 -2.14
C SER A 152 18.69 1.48 -2.53
N ILE A 153 18.67 0.57 -1.56
CA ILE A 153 18.77 -0.88 -1.78
C ILE A 153 17.53 -1.56 -1.19
N VAL A 154 16.92 -2.43 -1.99
CA VAL A 154 15.72 -3.18 -1.62
C VAL A 154 16.08 -4.61 -1.27
N PHE A 155 15.75 -5.07 -0.08
CA PHE A 155 15.85 -6.47 0.32
C PHE A 155 14.48 -7.13 0.21
N ALA A 156 14.41 -8.26 -0.49
CA ALA A 156 13.18 -9.02 -0.63
C ALA A 156 13.36 -10.47 -0.18
N GLY A 157 12.40 -11.01 0.54
CA GLY A 157 12.37 -12.43 0.81
C GLY A 157 12.32 -13.23 -0.50
N ARG A 158 11.49 -12.80 -1.43
CA ARG A 158 11.43 -13.32 -2.81
C ARG A 158 11.25 -12.19 -3.82
N VAL A 159 11.90 -12.34 -4.97
CA VAL A 159 11.72 -11.43 -6.12
C VAL A 159 10.95 -12.20 -7.20
N ARG A 160 9.73 -11.74 -7.51
CA ARG A 160 8.81 -12.35 -8.47
C ARG A 160 8.33 -11.33 -9.49
N VAL A 161 9.28 -10.60 -10.04
CA VAL A 161 9.03 -9.56 -11.04
C VAL A 161 9.83 -9.87 -12.29
N ASP A 162 9.26 -9.52 -13.44
CA ASP A 162 9.95 -9.56 -14.72
C ASP A 162 10.97 -8.42 -14.84
N ALA A 163 11.69 -8.39 -15.96
CA ALA A 163 12.72 -7.38 -16.20
C ALA A 163 12.15 -5.95 -16.28
N GLU A 164 10.92 -5.79 -16.77
CA GLU A 164 10.25 -4.49 -16.87
C GLU A 164 9.92 -3.93 -15.48
N ALA A 165 9.37 -4.76 -14.60
CA ALA A 165 9.07 -4.40 -13.24
C ALA A 165 10.32 -4.11 -12.40
N GLN A 166 11.41 -4.87 -12.60
CA GLN A 166 12.70 -4.56 -11.98
C GLN A 166 13.25 -3.22 -12.47
N GLN A 167 13.15 -2.95 -13.78
CA GLN A 167 13.57 -1.67 -14.32
C GLN A 167 12.75 -0.52 -13.73
N HIS A 168 11.44 -0.70 -13.57
CA HIS A 168 10.60 0.31 -12.94
C HIS A 168 11.03 0.63 -11.50
N LEU A 169 11.40 -0.36 -10.69
CA LEU A 169 11.95 -0.11 -9.33
C LEU A 169 13.29 0.63 -9.38
N ARG A 170 14.12 0.36 -10.39
CA ARG A 170 15.36 1.13 -10.61
C ARG A 170 15.08 2.56 -11.01
N ASP A 171 14.08 2.79 -11.86
CA ASP A 171 13.65 4.13 -12.27
C ASP A 171 13.07 4.93 -11.07
N LEU A 172 12.53 4.23 -10.07
CA LEU A 172 12.12 4.82 -8.79
C LEU A 172 13.29 5.08 -7.83
N GLY A 173 14.53 4.73 -8.20
CA GLY A 173 15.72 5.00 -7.40
C GLY A 173 16.37 3.80 -6.70
N ALA A 174 15.88 2.57 -6.91
CA ALA A 174 16.54 1.39 -6.40
C ALA A 174 17.87 1.15 -7.16
N GLN A 175 19.00 1.24 -6.49
CA GLN A 175 20.30 0.86 -7.05
C GLN A 175 20.42 -0.65 -7.20
N ASP A 176 19.89 -1.39 -6.21
CA ASP A 176 19.89 -2.85 -6.25
C ASP A 176 18.65 -3.43 -5.56
N ILE A 177 18.29 -4.66 -5.98
CA ILE A 177 17.17 -5.45 -5.46
C ILE A 177 17.72 -6.83 -5.10
N ILE A 178 17.89 -7.07 -3.82
CA ILE A 178 18.58 -8.26 -3.30
C ILE A 178 17.54 -9.26 -2.76
N GLN A 179 17.47 -10.43 -3.40
CA GLN A 179 16.71 -11.55 -2.84
C GLN A 179 17.53 -12.20 -1.72
N ILE A 180 16.94 -12.28 -0.52
CA ILE A 180 17.65 -12.79 0.67
C ILE A 180 17.48 -14.29 0.90
N SER A 181 16.45 -14.91 0.30
CA SER A 181 16.18 -16.36 0.43
C SER A 181 16.61 -17.10 -0.82
N ASP A 182 17.02 -18.36 -0.66
CA ASP A 182 17.23 -19.25 -1.80
C ASP A 182 15.91 -19.47 -2.55
N PRO A 183 15.87 -19.31 -3.89
CA PRO A 183 14.65 -19.56 -4.68
C PRO A 183 14.06 -20.96 -4.54
N SER A 184 14.91 -21.95 -4.29
CA SER A 184 14.52 -23.37 -4.13
C SER A 184 14.00 -23.70 -2.72
N GLU A 185 14.22 -22.80 -1.75
CA GLU A 185 13.85 -23.05 -0.36
C GLU A 185 12.32 -23.03 -0.16
N ALA A 186 11.79 -23.97 0.62
CA ALA A 186 10.39 -23.96 0.99
C ALA A 186 10.00 -22.70 1.77
N LEU A 187 8.81 -22.15 1.51
CA LEU A 187 8.35 -20.87 2.11
C LEU A 187 8.44 -20.89 3.64
N GLU A 188 8.04 -21.99 4.28
CA GLU A 188 8.08 -22.13 5.75
C GLU A 188 9.51 -22.00 6.30
N THR A 189 10.47 -22.64 5.63
CA THR A 189 11.89 -22.57 5.99
C THR A 189 12.43 -21.16 5.77
N SER A 190 12.12 -20.56 4.62
CA SER A 190 12.50 -19.21 4.27
C SER A 190 11.99 -18.18 5.30
N LEU A 191 10.73 -18.29 5.72
CA LEU A 191 10.16 -17.44 6.76
C LEU A 191 10.86 -17.61 8.12
N ARG A 192 11.17 -18.86 8.50
CA ARG A 192 11.86 -19.16 9.77
C ARG A 192 13.30 -18.65 9.78
N GLN A 193 14.01 -18.75 8.65
CA GLN A 193 15.41 -18.34 8.52
C GLN A 193 15.57 -16.89 8.06
N GLY A 194 14.50 -16.24 7.64
CA GLY A 194 14.47 -14.88 7.09
C GLY A 194 15.25 -13.83 7.89
N PRO A 195 15.14 -13.76 9.22
CA PRO A 195 15.94 -12.83 10.02
C PRO A 195 17.46 -13.06 9.90
N GLY A 196 17.88 -14.31 9.76
CA GLY A 196 19.29 -14.67 9.53
C GLY A 196 19.76 -14.31 8.13
N HIS A 197 18.94 -14.58 7.13
CA HIS A 197 19.23 -14.23 5.73
C HIS A 197 19.34 -12.70 5.57
N LEU A 198 18.39 -11.95 6.10
CA LEU A 198 18.40 -10.49 6.04
C LEU A 198 19.63 -9.91 6.73
N ARG A 199 19.99 -10.41 7.93
CA ARG A 199 21.18 -9.94 8.64
C ARG A 199 22.45 -10.12 7.83
N ARG A 200 22.62 -11.28 7.17
CA ARG A 200 23.79 -11.54 6.32
C ARG A 200 23.78 -10.61 5.12
N ALA A 201 22.69 -10.55 4.37
CA ALA A 201 22.58 -9.72 3.18
C ALA A 201 22.88 -8.25 3.49
N VAL A 202 22.31 -7.69 4.56
CA VAL A 202 22.59 -6.30 4.98
C VAL A 202 24.05 -6.12 5.37
N ALA A 203 24.65 -7.06 6.13
CA ALA A 203 26.05 -6.95 6.54
C ALA A 203 27.00 -6.98 5.33
N ASP A 204 26.73 -7.82 4.34
CA ASP A 204 27.54 -7.92 3.13
C ASP A 204 27.40 -6.66 2.27
N THR A 205 26.18 -6.16 2.12
CA THR A 205 25.90 -4.90 1.43
C THR A 205 26.64 -3.71 2.07
N VAL A 206 26.53 -3.55 3.38
CA VAL A 206 27.19 -2.44 4.08
C VAL A 206 28.72 -2.53 3.96
N ARG A 207 29.30 -3.73 4.07
CA ARG A 207 30.76 -3.92 3.86
C ARG A 207 31.18 -3.51 2.45
N TYR A 208 30.40 -3.89 1.44
CA TYR A 208 30.68 -3.55 0.05
C TYR A 208 30.63 -2.04 -0.19
N CYS A 209 29.55 -1.38 0.24
CA CYS A 209 29.42 0.08 0.13
C CYS A 209 30.55 0.81 0.88
N SER A 210 30.94 0.35 2.07
CA SER A 210 32.03 0.94 2.87
C SER A 210 33.41 0.75 2.24
N ALA A 211 33.59 -0.25 1.37
CA ALA A 211 34.83 -0.50 0.65
C ALA A 211 34.98 0.32 -0.65
N GLY A 212 34.04 1.23 -0.95
CA GLY A 212 34.06 2.08 -2.15
C GLY A 212 33.55 1.39 -3.43
N GLY A 213 32.73 0.35 -3.28
CA GLY A 213 32.12 -0.34 -4.42
C GLY A 213 30.99 0.48 -5.04
N ASP A 214 31.12 0.85 -6.31
CA ASP A 214 30.12 1.66 -7.06
C ASP A 214 28.90 0.88 -7.52
N ARG A 215 28.89 -0.45 -7.51
CA ARG A 215 27.73 -1.33 -7.81
C ARG A 215 27.92 -2.71 -7.19
N LEU A 216 26.85 -3.22 -6.59
CA LEU A 216 26.72 -4.65 -6.31
C LEU A 216 26.39 -5.34 -7.64
N GLU A 217 27.35 -6.06 -8.22
CA GLU A 217 27.05 -6.95 -9.34
C GLU A 217 26.08 -8.03 -8.85
N SER A 218 24.93 -8.13 -9.52
CA SER A 218 23.92 -9.15 -9.23
C SER A 218 24.58 -10.53 -9.41
N HIS A 219 24.75 -11.29 -8.33
CA HIS A 219 25.09 -12.70 -8.39
C HIS A 219 23.92 -13.48 -9.01
N SER A 220 23.93 -13.57 -10.35
CA SER A 220 23.16 -14.51 -11.13
C SER A 220 24.14 -15.53 -11.70
N GLU A 221 24.44 -16.58 -10.93
CA GLU A 221 24.86 -17.88 -11.45
C GLU A 221 23.88 -18.96 -10.97
#